data_3c9743ae99c742abb67a21916471baef
#
_entry.id   3c9743ae99c742abb67a21916471baef
#
_cell.length_a   1.000
_cell.length_b   1.000
_cell.length_c   1.000
_cell.angle_alpha   90.00
_cell.angle_beta   90.00
_cell.angle_gamma   90.00
#
_symmetry.space_group_name_H-M   'P 1'
#
loop_
_entity.id
_entity.type
_entity.pdbx_description
1 polymer ?
#
loop_
_entity_poly.entity_id
_entity_poly.type
_entity_poly.pdbx_seq_one_letter_code
_entity_poly.pdbx_strand_id
1 'polypeptide(L)'
;EQKKIFHPFYQAMDNKPGTGIGLSIVKSIVESHNGCIEVESEVNKGSSFIVTLPIEQAQVLPQDTGTSLLNNPAIPEGILQEDLSGSPIKHKPTMLIVDDNEEMLNFLSSSLADKYSILTAEDGIEALNKLKENEVTLIVSDWMMPRMDGVEFCKAIRTNQTTSHIPFILLTAKTDTNSKIEGMDCGADAYIEKPFSMQYLEACIKNLVDLRNLLRQKFSKMPLVPLNSIANNSMDDKFLTRMNEIIEENFSNPELSVDFLAEKLCISRSGLFAKIKTLANITPNELIQVVRLKKAAILLAENKYRINEICYMVGFNNPSYFSKCFQKQFGMKPGEFVNGKREE
;
A
#
# COMPACT_ATOMS: atom_id res chain seq x y z
N GLU A 1 -27.94 -8.64 12.38
CA GLU A 1 -26.48 -8.43 12.51
C GLU A 1 -25.73 -9.05 11.33
N GLN A 2 -26.04 -10.26 10.86
CA GLN A 2 -25.36 -10.96 9.77
C GLN A 2 -25.18 -10.13 8.48
N LYS A 3 -26.16 -9.31 8.10
CA LYS A 3 -26.06 -8.41 6.92
C LYS A 3 -25.16 -7.19 7.17
N LYS A 4 -24.95 -6.81 8.43
CA LYS A 4 -24.17 -5.61 8.79
C LYS A 4 -22.66 -5.87 8.89
N ILE A 5 -22.23 -7.12 9.08
CA ILE A 5 -20.80 -7.47 9.22
C ILE A 5 -19.95 -7.16 7.97
N PHE A 6 -20.59 -6.99 6.83
CA PHE A 6 -19.93 -6.60 5.58
C PHE A 6 -19.88 -5.07 5.36
N HIS A 7 -20.45 -4.26 6.27
CA HIS A 7 -20.31 -2.81 6.21
C HIS A 7 -18.93 -2.38 6.75
N PRO A 8 -18.27 -1.44 6.09
CA PRO A 8 -17.00 -0.90 6.60
C PRO A 8 -17.15 -0.36 8.02
N PHE A 9 -16.16 -0.62 8.87
CA PHE A 9 -16.10 -0.19 10.28
C PHE A 9 -17.15 -0.80 11.21
N TYR A 10 -17.93 -1.77 10.76
CA TYR A 10 -18.87 -2.47 11.65
C TYR A 10 -18.14 -3.51 12.50
N GLN A 11 -18.37 -3.46 13.81
CA GLN A 11 -17.91 -4.44 14.80
C GLN A 11 -19.11 -4.90 15.63
N ALA A 12 -19.26 -6.20 15.79
CA ALA A 12 -20.38 -6.78 16.57
C ALA A 12 -20.21 -6.60 18.10
N MET A 13 -19.00 -6.26 18.56
CA MET A 13 -18.69 -5.99 19.99
C MET A 13 -17.66 -4.84 20.08
N ASP A 14 -17.97 -3.82 20.87
CA ASP A 14 -17.20 -2.56 21.01
C ASP A 14 -15.81 -2.70 21.66
N ASN A 15 -15.34 -3.89 22.07
CA ASN A 15 -14.15 -4.05 22.89
C ASN A 15 -13.11 -5.08 22.38
N LYS A 16 -13.12 -5.44 21.09
CA LYS A 16 -12.05 -6.29 20.53
C LYS A 16 -11.17 -5.50 19.55
N PRO A 17 -9.83 -5.70 19.54
CA PRO A 17 -8.95 -5.06 18.58
C PRO A 17 -9.24 -5.53 17.16
N GLY A 18 -9.63 -4.62 16.29
CA GLY A 18 -9.90 -4.85 14.88
C GLY A 18 -10.42 -3.57 14.24
N THR A 19 -10.20 -3.38 12.94
CA THR A 19 -10.60 -2.15 12.23
C THR A 19 -12.04 -2.23 11.68
N GLY A 20 -12.69 -3.41 11.72
CA GLY A 20 -14.00 -3.63 11.10
C GLY A 20 -14.01 -3.52 9.57
N ILE A 21 -12.83 -3.53 8.92
CA ILE A 21 -12.71 -3.33 7.46
C ILE A 21 -12.55 -4.67 6.72
N GLY A 22 -12.07 -5.72 7.38
CA GLY A 22 -11.70 -6.99 6.73
C GLY A 22 -12.82 -7.61 5.89
N LEU A 23 -14.00 -7.80 6.45
CA LEU A 23 -15.12 -8.42 5.73
C LEU A 23 -15.70 -7.54 4.63
N SER A 24 -15.63 -6.22 4.75
CA SER A 24 -16.04 -5.31 3.68
C SER A 24 -15.08 -5.36 2.48
N ILE A 25 -13.77 -5.56 2.73
CA ILE A 25 -12.78 -5.79 1.68
C ILE A 25 -13.04 -7.13 0.98
N VAL A 26 -13.25 -8.21 1.74
CA VAL A 26 -13.57 -9.53 1.18
C VAL A 26 -14.80 -9.43 0.27
N LYS A 27 -15.87 -8.79 0.72
CA LYS A 27 -17.07 -8.57 -0.08
C LYS A 27 -16.76 -7.81 -1.38
N SER A 28 -16.01 -6.71 -1.30
CA SER A 28 -15.63 -5.92 -2.48
C SER A 28 -14.79 -6.72 -3.49
N ILE A 29 -13.90 -7.60 -3.00
CA ILE A 29 -13.09 -8.48 -3.87
C ILE A 29 -13.98 -9.51 -4.57
N VAL A 30 -14.85 -10.17 -3.83
CA VAL A 30 -15.77 -11.18 -4.39
C VAL A 30 -16.69 -10.55 -5.43
N GLU A 31 -17.29 -9.39 -5.13
CA GLU A 31 -18.13 -8.64 -6.07
C GLU A 31 -17.39 -8.17 -7.31
N SER A 32 -16.11 -7.79 -7.19
CA SER A 32 -15.26 -7.41 -8.34
C SER A 32 -14.97 -8.57 -9.30
N HIS A 33 -15.15 -9.81 -8.83
CA HIS A 33 -15.07 -11.03 -9.63
C HIS A 33 -16.46 -11.57 -10.06
N ASN A 34 -17.48 -10.69 -10.04
CA ASN A 34 -18.86 -11.04 -10.34
C ASN A 34 -19.42 -12.19 -9.46
N GLY A 35 -18.85 -12.35 -8.26
CA GLY A 35 -19.26 -13.34 -7.25
C GLY A 35 -20.18 -12.75 -6.19
N CYS A 36 -20.67 -13.62 -5.28
CA CYS A 36 -21.39 -13.19 -4.09
C CYS A 36 -20.81 -13.86 -2.84
N ILE A 37 -20.96 -13.19 -1.68
CA ILE A 37 -20.59 -13.73 -0.38
C ILE A 37 -21.80 -13.69 0.55
N GLU A 38 -22.05 -14.81 1.20
CA GLU A 38 -23.12 -14.99 2.18
C GLU A 38 -22.55 -15.48 3.50
N VAL A 39 -23.29 -15.28 4.60
CA VAL A 39 -22.91 -15.77 5.94
C VAL A 39 -24.10 -16.48 6.58
N GLU A 40 -23.84 -17.67 7.07
CA GLU A 40 -24.75 -18.43 7.91
C GLU A 40 -24.13 -18.58 9.30
N SER A 41 -24.82 -18.15 10.35
CA SER A 41 -24.29 -18.19 11.70
C SER A 41 -25.40 -18.47 12.71
N GLU A 42 -25.14 -19.42 13.62
CA GLU A 42 -25.99 -19.71 14.77
C GLU A 42 -25.21 -19.53 16.07
N VAL A 43 -25.86 -18.96 17.08
CA VAL A 43 -25.27 -18.73 18.40
C VAL A 43 -24.81 -20.06 19.00
N ASN A 44 -23.56 -20.13 19.44
CA ASN A 44 -22.87 -21.30 20.01
C ASN A 44 -22.67 -22.48 19.03
N LYS A 45 -22.95 -22.33 17.74
CA LYS A 45 -22.68 -23.37 16.72
C LYS A 45 -21.61 -22.96 15.72
N GLY A 46 -21.27 -21.66 15.65
CA GLY A 46 -20.24 -21.14 14.74
C GLY A 46 -20.82 -20.38 13.55
N SER A 47 -19.94 -20.04 12.60
CA SER A 47 -20.28 -19.26 11.42
C SER A 47 -19.64 -19.89 10.17
N SER A 48 -20.42 -19.95 9.08
CA SER A 48 -19.98 -20.37 7.76
C SER A 48 -20.06 -19.18 6.80
N PHE A 49 -18.97 -18.92 6.10
CA PHE A 49 -18.92 -17.93 5.03
C PHE A 49 -18.90 -18.64 3.69
N ILE A 50 -19.89 -18.37 2.86
CA ILE A 50 -20.09 -19.01 1.55
C ILE A 50 -19.73 -17.99 0.48
N VAL A 51 -18.71 -18.29 -0.32
CA VAL A 51 -18.28 -17.46 -1.46
C VAL A 51 -18.60 -18.20 -2.75
N THR A 52 -19.39 -17.59 -3.61
CA THR A 52 -19.73 -18.10 -4.94
C THR A 52 -19.08 -17.23 -6.00
N LEU A 53 -18.29 -17.84 -6.88
CA LEU A 53 -17.62 -17.18 -7.99
C LEU A 53 -18.08 -17.80 -9.32
N PRO A 54 -18.31 -17.00 -10.38
CA PRO A 54 -18.61 -17.53 -11.70
C PRO A 54 -17.34 -18.23 -12.28
N ILE A 55 -17.54 -19.40 -12.89
CA ILE A 55 -16.47 -20.08 -13.63
C ILE A 55 -16.51 -19.52 -15.05
N GLU A 56 -15.69 -18.50 -15.35
CA GLU A 56 -15.46 -18.06 -16.73
C GLU A 56 -14.40 -18.97 -17.37
N GLN A 57 -14.80 -19.71 -18.42
CA GLN A 57 -13.83 -20.38 -19.28
C GLN A 57 -13.04 -19.29 -20.00
N ALA A 58 -11.73 -19.25 -19.78
CA ALA A 58 -10.83 -18.36 -20.48
C ALA A 58 -10.94 -18.59 -22.00
N GLN A 59 -11.62 -17.70 -22.70
CA GLN A 59 -11.52 -17.62 -24.16
C GLN A 59 -10.13 -17.07 -24.46
N VAL A 60 -9.30 -17.90 -25.06
CA VAL A 60 -8.01 -17.50 -25.65
C VAL A 60 -8.33 -16.51 -26.78
N LEU A 61 -8.14 -15.23 -26.52
CA LEU A 61 -8.19 -14.19 -27.54
C LEU A 61 -6.94 -14.29 -28.42
N PRO A 62 -7.06 -14.17 -29.75
CA PRO A 62 -5.92 -14.18 -30.66
C PRO A 62 -5.02 -12.98 -30.40
N GLN A 63 -3.72 -13.18 -30.49
CA GLN A 63 -2.71 -12.13 -30.51
C GLN A 63 -2.92 -11.25 -31.74
N ASP A 64 -3.38 -10.03 -31.57
CA ASP A 64 -3.28 -9.01 -32.61
C ASP A 64 -1.96 -8.24 -32.45
N THR A 65 -1.09 -8.54 -33.40
CA THR A 65 0.06 -7.74 -33.77
C THR A 65 -0.42 -6.53 -34.57
N GLY A 66 -0.07 -5.33 -34.15
CA GLY A 66 -0.19 -4.20 -35.08
C GLY A 66 -0.19 -2.81 -34.47
N THR A 67 0.99 -2.26 -34.35
CA THR A 67 1.43 -0.94 -34.87
C THR A 67 0.60 0.32 -34.64
N SER A 68 1.23 1.24 -33.89
CA SER A 68 1.36 2.68 -34.21
C SER A 68 0.12 3.57 -34.20
N LEU A 69 0.15 4.61 -33.41
CA LEU A 69 0.42 6.00 -33.89
C LEU A 69 0.48 6.97 -32.68
N LEU A 70 1.59 7.65 -32.66
CA LEU A 70 1.88 8.88 -31.94
C LEU A 70 0.91 10.00 -32.33
N ASN A 71 0.38 10.73 -31.35
CA ASN A 71 0.21 12.17 -31.50
C ASN A 71 0.27 12.84 -30.12
N ASN A 72 1.38 13.51 -29.91
CA ASN A 72 1.66 14.40 -28.80
C ASN A 72 1.30 15.82 -29.21
N PRO A 73 0.54 16.58 -28.43
CA PRO A 73 0.61 18.04 -28.56
C PRO A 73 1.50 18.60 -27.44
N ALA A 74 2.38 19.50 -27.89
CA ALA A 74 3.42 20.18 -27.17
C ALA A 74 3.02 20.82 -25.85
N ILE A 75 3.92 20.68 -24.87
CA ILE A 75 3.94 21.38 -23.59
C ILE A 75 4.62 22.73 -23.80
N PRO A 76 4.07 23.86 -23.29
CA PRO A 76 4.84 25.11 -23.21
C PRO A 76 5.85 25.04 -22.06
N GLU A 77 7.08 25.34 -22.40
CA GLU A 77 8.20 25.51 -21.51
C GLU A 77 7.98 26.65 -20.49
N GLY A 78 8.44 26.41 -19.27
CA GLY A 78 8.72 27.43 -18.27
C GLY A 78 8.28 27.03 -16.89
N ILE A 79 9.17 26.38 -16.13
CA ILE A 79 9.57 26.60 -14.75
C ILE A 79 10.42 25.39 -14.31
N LEU A 80 11.72 25.71 -14.13
CA LEU A 80 12.76 24.99 -13.39
C LEU A 80 12.91 23.48 -13.70
N GLN A 81 13.79 23.21 -14.66
CA GLN A 81 14.52 21.96 -14.79
C GLN A 81 15.46 21.82 -13.59
N GLU A 82 15.11 20.96 -12.65
CA GLU A 82 16.12 20.21 -11.92
C GLU A 82 16.21 18.82 -12.58
N ASP A 83 17.40 18.50 -12.98
CA ASP A 83 17.90 17.37 -13.73
C ASP A 83 17.14 16.04 -13.51
N LEU A 84 16.34 15.64 -14.50
CA LEU A 84 15.89 14.27 -14.69
C LEU A 84 16.33 13.78 -16.09
N SER A 85 17.63 13.83 -16.36
CA SER A 85 18.25 13.07 -17.45
C SER A 85 18.68 11.69 -16.91
N GLY A 86 17.71 10.81 -16.74
CA GLY A 86 17.92 9.40 -16.52
C GLY A 86 16.81 8.64 -17.20
N SER A 87 17.11 7.98 -18.32
CA SER A 87 16.26 6.94 -18.92
C SER A 87 15.77 6.02 -17.78
N PRO A 88 14.51 5.57 -17.75
CA PRO A 88 14.08 4.60 -16.74
C PRO A 88 14.76 3.26 -17.05
N ILE A 89 15.96 3.08 -16.53
CA ILE A 89 16.50 1.73 -16.32
C ILE A 89 15.47 1.10 -15.37
N LYS A 90 14.70 0.13 -15.85
CA LYS A 90 13.81 -0.68 -15.03
C LYS A 90 14.70 -1.47 -14.06
N HIS A 91 15.11 -0.86 -12.95
CA HIS A 91 15.75 -1.58 -11.87
C HIS A 91 14.76 -2.62 -11.36
N LYS A 92 15.18 -3.88 -11.35
CA LYS A 92 14.40 -4.95 -10.71
C LYS A 92 14.20 -4.56 -9.25
N PRO A 93 13.01 -4.77 -8.67
CA PRO A 93 12.80 -4.53 -7.24
C PRO A 93 13.74 -5.42 -6.41
N THR A 94 14.31 -4.87 -5.35
CA THR A 94 15.26 -5.59 -4.48
C THR A 94 14.53 -6.43 -3.47
N MET A 95 14.86 -7.72 -3.38
CA MET A 95 14.34 -8.67 -2.41
C MET A 95 15.47 -9.11 -1.48
N LEU A 96 15.22 -9.11 -0.18
CA LEU A 96 16.12 -9.67 0.84
C LEU A 96 15.64 -11.06 1.23
N ILE A 97 16.49 -12.06 1.04
CA ILE A 97 16.25 -13.46 1.44
C ILE A 97 17.17 -13.78 2.61
N VAL A 98 16.58 -14.28 3.70
CA VAL A 98 17.30 -14.56 4.96
C VAL A 98 17.05 -16.02 5.35
N ASP A 99 18.10 -16.82 5.36
CA ASP A 99 18.06 -18.26 5.74
C ASP A 99 19.49 -18.66 6.13
N ASP A 100 19.68 -19.46 7.18
CA ASP A 100 20.98 -19.94 7.61
C ASP A 100 21.51 -21.10 6.74
N ASN A 101 20.66 -21.64 5.88
CA ASN A 101 21.01 -22.70 4.94
C ASN A 101 21.43 -22.10 3.58
N GLU A 102 22.71 -22.21 3.26
CA GLU A 102 23.30 -21.71 2.00
C GLU A 102 22.65 -22.35 0.75
N GLU A 103 22.28 -23.62 0.81
CA GLU A 103 21.60 -24.30 -0.32
C GLU A 103 20.20 -23.67 -0.57
N MET A 104 19.47 -23.33 0.49
CA MET A 104 18.18 -22.67 0.40
C MET A 104 18.33 -21.24 -0.14
N LEU A 105 19.32 -20.47 0.33
CA LEU A 105 19.64 -19.16 -0.22
C LEU A 105 19.94 -19.21 -1.71
N ASN A 106 20.76 -20.16 -2.14
CA ASN A 106 21.13 -20.33 -3.54
C ASN A 106 19.92 -20.76 -4.40
N PHE A 107 19.09 -21.67 -3.88
CA PHE A 107 17.87 -22.12 -4.56
C PHE A 107 16.86 -20.98 -4.76
N LEU A 108 16.52 -20.24 -3.70
CA LEU A 108 15.59 -19.12 -3.78
C LEU A 108 16.13 -18.00 -4.65
N SER A 109 17.42 -17.66 -4.50
CA SER A 109 18.07 -16.61 -5.28
C SER A 109 18.06 -16.93 -6.77
N SER A 110 18.44 -18.13 -7.17
CA SER A 110 18.43 -18.54 -8.58
C SER A 110 17.02 -18.55 -9.18
N SER A 111 16.03 -19.01 -8.40
CA SER A 111 14.64 -19.10 -8.86
C SER A 111 13.96 -17.73 -9.03
N LEU A 112 14.38 -16.70 -8.25
CA LEU A 112 13.75 -15.38 -8.24
C LEU A 112 14.57 -14.29 -8.96
N ALA A 113 15.81 -14.59 -9.37
CA ALA A 113 16.73 -13.62 -10.00
C ALA A 113 16.20 -13.00 -11.31
N ASP A 114 15.32 -13.69 -12.02
CA ASP A 114 14.71 -13.15 -13.24
C ASP A 114 13.81 -11.93 -12.97
N LYS A 115 13.13 -11.91 -11.81
CA LYS A 115 12.14 -10.89 -11.45
C LYS A 115 12.67 -9.86 -10.45
N TYR A 116 13.63 -10.23 -9.61
CA TYR A 116 14.13 -9.44 -8.49
C TYR A 116 15.66 -9.30 -8.51
N SER A 117 16.16 -8.20 -7.94
CA SER A 117 17.56 -8.06 -7.51
C SER A 117 17.66 -8.68 -6.11
N ILE A 118 18.44 -9.73 -5.94
CA ILE A 118 18.47 -10.50 -4.70
C ILE A 118 19.62 -10.04 -3.81
N LEU A 119 19.30 -9.78 -2.54
CA LEU A 119 20.23 -9.69 -1.43
C LEU A 119 19.99 -10.90 -0.53
N THR A 120 21.05 -11.49 -0.03
CA THR A 120 20.98 -12.64 0.89
C THR A 120 21.55 -12.27 2.25
N ALA A 121 21.09 -12.92 3.32
CA ALA A 121 21.68 -12.82 4.66
C ALA A 121 21.50 -14.17 5.37
N GLU A 122 22.43 -14.50 6.27
CA GLU A 122 22.43 -15.78 7.00
C GLU A 122 21.61 -15.72 8.29
N ASP A 123 21.32 -14.52 8.80
CA ASP A 123 20.46 -14.30 9.97
C ASP A 123 19.87 -12.89 10.04
N GLY A 124 19.02 -12.65 11.05
CA GLY A 124 18.35 -11.37 11.23
C GLY A 124 19.29 -10.20 11.53
N ILE A 125 20.47 -10.41 12.15
CA ILE A 125 21.44 -9.33 12.44
C ILE A 125 22.09 -8.84 11.16
N GLU A 126 22.56 -9.76 10.34
CA GLU A 126 23.13 -9.43 9.03
C GLU A 126 22.08 -8.77 8.12
N ALA A 127 20.86 -9.29 8.14
CA ALA A 127 19.72 -8.73 7.41
C ALA A 127 19.45 -7.27 7.82
N LEU A 128 19.41 -6.96 9.12
CA LEU A 128 19.26 -5.59 9.62
C LEU A 128 20.38 -4.64 9.16
N ASN A 129 21.61 -5.13 9.08
CA ASN A 129 22.74 -4.32 8.59
C ASN A 129 22.59 -4.03 7.09
N LYS A 130 22.22 -5.02 6.28
CA LYS A 130 21.97 -4.84 4.84
C LYS A 130 20.84 -3.86 4.55
N LEU A 131 19.80 -3.83 5.39
CA LEU A 131 18.69 -2.88 5.27
C LEU A 131 19.07 -1.41 5.54
N LYS A 132 20.17 -1.14 6.24
CA LYS A 132 20.68 0.23 6.45
C LYS A 132 21.30 0.83 5.18
N GLU A 133 21.84 -0.02 4.31
CA GLU A 133 22.61 0.36 3.13
C GLU A 133 21.85 0.19 1.82
N ASN A 134 20.76 -0.59 1.85
CA ASN A 134 20.03 -0.96 0.63
C ASN A 134 18.53 -0.69 0.77
N GLU A 135 17.91 -0.21 -0.31
CA GLU A 135 16.46 -0.12 -0.42
C GLU A 135 15.88 -1.48 -0.77
N VAL A 136 15.19 -2.11 0.17
CA VAL A 136 14.55 -3.41 0.02
C VAL A 136 13.04 -3.25 -0.13
N THR A 137 12.48 -3.95 -1.10
CA THR A 137 11.04 -3.89 -1.42
C THR A 137 10.23 -5.06 -0.89
N LEU A 138 10.89 -6.17 -0.54
CA LEU A 138 10.28 -7.39 0.01
C LEU A 138 11.32 -8.17 0.79
N ILE A 139 10.90 -8.78 1.91
CA ILE A 139 11.71 -9.68 2.73
C ILE A 139 11.07 -11.07 2.72
N VAL A 140 11.91 -12.10 2.52
CA VAL A 140 11.57 -13.51 2.73
C VAL A 140 12.57 -14.06 3.73
N SER A 141 12.11 -14.49 4.89
CA SER A 141 12.99 -14.93 5.99
C SER A 141 12.61 -16.31 6.47
N ASP A 142 13.59 -17.15 6.76
CA ASP A 142 13.35 -18.36 7.55
C ASP A 142 12.96 -17.97 8.97
N TRP A 143 12.24 -18.85 9.63
CA TRP A 143 11.88 -18.73 11.04
C TRP A 143 13.06 -19.03 11.95
N MET A 144 13.72 -20.17 11.73
CA MET A 144 14.75 -20.70 12.63
C MET A 144 16.14 -20.37 12.10
N MET A 145 16.75 -19.34 12.67
CA MET A 145 18.11 -18.90 12.32
C MET A 145 18.91 -18.64 13.59
N PRO A 146 20.26 -18.76 13.53
CA PRO A 146 21.13 -18.43 14.66
C PRO A 146 21.12 -16.93 14.96
N ARG A 147 21.56 -16.55 16.16
CA ARG A 147 21.74 -15.18 16.64
C ARG A 147 20.46 -14.36 16.75
N MET A 148 19.69 -14.22 15.70
CA MET A 148 18.40 -13.54 15.62
C MET A 148 17.48 -14.32 14.71
N ASP A 149 16.41 -14.88 15.26
CA ASP A 149 15.44 -15.66 14.51
C ASP A 149 14.51 -14.79 13.65
N GLY A 150 13.72 -15.42 12.78
CA GLY A 150 12.84 -14.71 11.84
C GLY A 150 11.71 -13.95 12.52
N VAL A 151 11.26 -14.38 13.71
CA VAL A 151 10.22 -13.69 14.50
C VAL A 151 10.79 -12.45 15.16
N GLU A 152 11.97 -12.55 15.77
CA GLU A 152 12.69 -11.42 16.36
C GLU A 152 13.04 -10.38 15.28
N PHE A 153 13.51 -10.86 14.12
CA PHE A 153 13.79 -10.02 12.96
C PHE A 153 12.54 -9.31 12.46
N CYS A 154 11.41 -10.02 12.31
CA CYS A 154 10.15 -9.43 11.91
C CYS A 154 9.69 -8.35 12.91
N LYS A 155 9.75 -8.62 14.22
CA LYS A 155 9.43 -7.63 15.27
C LYS A 155 10.32 -6.40 15.17
N ALA A 156 11.62 -6.56 14.92
CA ALA A 156 12.55 -5.46 14.72
C ALA A 156 12.19 -4.61 13.50
N ILE A 157 11.82 -5.24 12.38
CA ILE A 157 11.32 -4.57 11.18
C ILE A 157 10.05 -3.78 11.47
N ARG A 158 9.08 -4.37 12.16
CA ARG A 158 7.76 -3.77 12.42
C ARG A 158 7.81 -2.62 13.42
N THR A 159 8.74 -2.64 14.35
CA THR A 159 8.92 -1.56 15.35
C THR A 159 9.75 -0.39 14.83
N ASN A 160 10.49 -0.56 13.75
CA ASN A 160 11.29 0.51 13.15
C ASN A 160 10.48 1.30 12.12
N GLN A 161 10.38 2.61 12.33
CA GLN A 161 9.59 3.51 11.48
C GLN A 161 10.05 3.52 10.00
N THR A 162 11.33 3.27 9.72
CA THR A 162 11.88 3.30 8.36
C THR A 162 11.69 2.00 7.60
N THR A 163 11.44 0.86 8.27
CA THR A 163 11.34 -0.46 7.66
C THR A 163 9.97 -1.13 7.84
N SER A 164 9.12 -0.61 8.75
CA SER A 164 7.81 -1.22 9.08
C SER A 164 6.91 -1.51 7.88
N HIS A 165 7.04 -0.72 6.82
CA HIS A 165 6.26 -0.82 5.59
C HIS A 165 6.71 -1.93 4.63
N ILE A 166 7.90 -2.54 4.84
CA ILE A 166 8.43 -3.56 3.93
C ILE A 166 7.61 -4.85 4.08
N PRO A 167 7.09 -5.45 2.97
CA PRO A 167 6.43 -6.75 3.02
C PRO A 167 7.36 -7.81 3.59
N PHE A 168 6.84 -8.64 4.48
CA PHE A 168 7.59 -9.69 5.17
C PHE A 168 6.89 -11.03 5.06
N ILE A 169 7.54 -12.00 4.43
CA ILE A 169 7.08 -13.39 4.34
C ILE A 169 7.95 -14.23 5.27
N LEU A 170 7.35 -14.99 6.15
CA LEU A 170 8.03 -15.91 7.05
C LEU A 170 7.89 -17.34 6.56
N LEU A 171 9.02 -18.03 6.35
CA LEU A 171 9.08 -19.45 6.02
C LEU A 171 9.21 -20.25 7.31
N THR A 172 8.41 -21.29 7.52
CA THR A 172 8.39 -22.03 8.79
C THR A 172 8.32 -23.52 8.59
N ALA A 173 9.11 -24.26 9.37
CA ALA A 173 8.99 -25.72 9.50
C ALA A 173 8.02 -26.13 10.64
N LYS A 174 7.51 -25.15 11.43
CA LYS A 174 6.67 -25.40 12.59
C LYS A 174 5.20 -25.53 12.19
N THR A 175 4.63 -26.65 12.48
CA THR A 175 3.23 -27.01 12.18
C THR A 175 2.29 -26.86 13.38
N ASP A 176 2.83 -26.67 14.60
CA ASP A 176 2.03 -26.57 15.79
C ASP A 176 1.27 -25.22 15.91
N THR A 177 0.10 -25.28 16.50
CA THR A 177 -0.82 -24.14 16.59
C THR A 177 -0.23 -22.97 17.37
N ASN A 178 0.57 -23.22 18.41
CA ASN A 178 1.18 -22.17 19.25
C ASN A 178 2.21 -21.36 18.45
N SER A 179 3.06 -22.03 17.66
CA SER A 179 4.02 -21.35 16.78
C SER A 179 3.32 -20.52 15.70
N LYS A 180 2.20 -20.99 15.14
CA LYS A 180 1.41 -20.20 14.18
C LYS A 180 0.84 -18.93 14.81
N ILE A 181 0.39 -18.99 16.09
CA ILE A 181 -0.09 -17.81 16.83
C ILE A 181 1.06 -16.85 17.09
N GLU A 182 2.21 -17.33 17.57
CA GLU A 182 3.39 -16.49 17.83
C GLU A 182 3.90 -15.81 16.55
N GLY A 183 3.86 -16.53 15.43
CA GLY A 183 4.17 -15.98 14.12
C GLY A 183 3.19 -14.89 13.72
N MET A 184 1.87 -15.08 13.88
CA MET A 184 0.86 -14.05 13.59
C MET A 184 1.07 -12.79 14.42
N ASP A 185 1.49 -12.91 15.67
CA ASP A 185 1.74 -11.80 16.58
C ASP A 185 2.98 -10.98 16.21
N CYS A 186 3.95 -11.53 15.46
CA CYS A 186 5.12 -10.77 15.01
C CYS A 186 4.81 -9.75 13.90
N GLY A 187 3.65 -9.87 13.23
CA GLY A 187 3.21 -8.95 12.19
C GLY A 187 3.76 -9.24 10.79
N ALA A 188 4.14 -10.48 10.49
CA ALA A 188 4.47 -10.88 9.12
C ALA A 188 3.22 -10.80 8.22
N ASP A 189 3.41 -10.43 6.94
CA ASP A 189 2.31 -10.31 5.98
C ASP A 189 1.84 -11.67 5.44
N ALA A 190 2.73 -12.68 5.44
CA ALA A 190 2.40 -14.06 5.06
C ALA A 190 3.29 -15.07 5.77
N TYR A 191 2.74 -16.27 5.94
CA TYR A 191 3.42 -17.44 6.49
C TYR A 191 3.37 -18.57 5.47
N ILE A 192 4.52 -19.18 5.21
CA ILE A 192 4.64 -20.28 4.28
C ILE A 192 5.30 -21.46 4.99
N GLU A 193 4.60 -22.58 5.04
CA GLU A 193 5.06 -23.81 5.69
C GLU A 193 6.02 -24.57 4.76
N LYS A 194 7.18 -24.97 5.29
CA LYS A 194 8.15 -25.85 4.62
C LYS A 194 7.69 -27.31 4.79
N PRO A 195 7.67 -28.15 3.72
CA PRO A 195 8.12 -27.87 2.36
C PRO A 195 7.07 -27.13 1.51
N PHE A 196 7.49 -26.18 0.67
CA PHE A 196 6.63 -25.44 -0.23
C PHE A 196 7.09 -25.55 -1.69
N SER A 197 6.19 -25.27 -2.63
CA SER A 197 6.57 -25.13 -4.03
C SER A 197 6.93 -23.68 -4.37
N MET A 198 7.87 -23.48 -5.31
CA MET A 198 8.21 -22.14 -5.79
C MET A 198 6.99 -21.39 -6.37
N GLN A 199 6.09 -22.12 -7.06
CA GLN A 199 4.84 -21.57 -7.58
C GLN A 199 3.97 -20.98 -6.45
N TYR A 200 3.92 -21.65 -5.29
CA TYR A 200 3.16 -21.17 -4.14
C TYR A 200 3.79 -19.90 -3.53
N LEU A 201 5.12 -19.88 -3.34
CA LEU A 201 5.84 -18.69 -2.87
C LEU A 201 5.64 -17.50 -3.82
N GLU A 202 5.81 -17.73 -5.13
CA GLU A 202 5.58 -16.68 -6.15
C GLU A 202 4.15 -16.17 -6.15
N ALA A 203 3.15 -17.03 -5.98
CA ALA A 203 1.76 -16.65 -5.88
C ALA A 203 1.51 -15.78 -4.63
N CYS A 204 2.08 -16.16 -3.48
CA CYS A 204 1.99 -15.35 -2.25
C CYS A 204 2.63 -13.96 -2.44
N ILE A 205 3.83 -13.89 -3.01
CA ILE A 205 4.52 -12.63 -3.31
C ILE A 205 3.65 -11.75 -4.21
N LYS A 206 3.13 -12.34 -5.30
CA LYS A 206 2.28 -11.63 -6.25
C LYS A 206 1.03 -11.08 -5.57
N ASN A 207 0.33 -11.89 -4.80
CA ASN A 207 -0.88 -11.47 -4.09
C ASN A 207 -0.62 -10.30 -3.14
N LEU A 208 0.49 -10.32 -2.39
CA LEU A 208 0.88 -9.21 -1.51
C LEU A 208 1.15 -7.92 -2.29
N VAL A 209 1.85 -8.01 -3.41
CA VAL A 209 2.15 -6.86 -4.28
C VAL A 209 0.87 -6.33 -4.93
N ASP A 210 0.01 -7.19 -5.45
CA ASP A 210 -1.24 -6.81 -6.12
C ASP A 210 -2.23 -6.15 -5.15
N LEU A 211 -2.38 -6.69 -3.93
CA LEU A 211 -3.21 -6.09 -2.88
C LEU A 211 -2.75 -4.66 -2.55
N ARG A 212 -1.44 -4.47 -2.37
CA ARG A 212 -0.87 -3.13 -2.10
C ARG A 212 -1.10 -2.16 -3.25
N ASN A 213 -0.95 -2.63 -4.49
CA ASN A 213 -1.22 -1.83 -5.67
C ASN A 213 -2.70 -1.43 -5.76
N LEU A 214 -3.62 -2.33 -5.42
CA LEU A 214 -5.05 -2.04 -5.36
C LEU A 214 -5.38 -0.95 -4.32
N LEU A 215 -4.81 -1.06 -3.11
CA LEU A 215 -5.00 -0.06 -2.06
C LEU A 215 -4.47 1.32 -2.47
N ARG A 216 -3.28 1.37 -3.09
CA ARG A 216 -2.68 2.60 -3.64
C ARG A 216 -3.56 3.23 -4.72
N GLN A 217 -4.09 2.42 -5.62
CA GLN A 217 -4.98 2.91 -6.68
C GLN A 217 -6.29 3.47 -6.11
N LYS A 218 -6.91 2.78 -5.13
CA LYS A 218 -8.09 3.28 -4.44
C LYS A 218 -7.80 4.60 -3.74
N PHE A 219 -6.71 4.68 -2.99
CA PHE A 219 -6.29 5.93 -2.34
C PHE A 219 -6.09 7.04 -3.37
N SER A 220 -5.38 6.79 -4.45
CA SER A 220 -5.09 7.81 -5.45
C SER A 220 -6.35 8.29 -6.17
N LYS A 221 -7.20 7.38 -6.67
CA LYS A 221 -8.33 7.73 -7.53
C LYS A 221 -9.60 8.17 -6.80
N MET A 222 -9.80 7.73 -5.56
CA MET A 222 -11.03 8.02 -4.81
C MET A 222 -10.85 9.26 -3.90
N PRO A 223 -11.64 10.34 -4.11
CA PRO A 223 -11.46 11.59 -3.36
C PRO A 223 -11.62 11.45 -1.85
N LEU A 224 -12.55 10.61 -1.39
CA LEU A 224 -12.92 10.49 0.02
C LEU A 224 -12.18 9.38 0.78
N VAL A 225 -11.32 8.60 0.12
CA VAL A 225 -10.52 7.55 0.79
C VAL A 225 -9.39 8.20 1.58
N PRO A 226 -9.30 8.00 2.91
CA PRO A 226 -8.31 8.64 3.75
C PRO A 226 -6.89 8.09 3.52
N LEU A 227 -5.86 8.87 3.93
CA LEU A 227 -4.46 8.52 3.72
C LEU A 227 -4.06 7.22 4.42
N ASN A 228 -4.55 6.98 5.63
CA ASN A 228 -4.24 5.78 6.40
C ASN A 228 -4.81 4.48 5.78
N SER A 229 -5.68 4.56 4.78
CA SER A 229 -6.17 3.38 4.04
C SER A 229 -5.08 2.58 3.32
N ILE A 230 -3.90 3.18 3.11
CA ILE A 230 -2.73 2.50 2.54
C ILE A 230 -1.77 1.95 3.59
N ALA A 231 -2.10 2.04 4.88
CA ALA A 231 -1.32 1.45 5.95
C ALA A 231 -1.34 -0.08 5.86
N ASN A 232 -0.20 -0.70 6.11
CA ASN A 232 -0.07 -2.15 6.11
C ASN A 232 -0.04 -2.73 7.53
N ASN A 233 0.28 -1.90 8.51
CA ASN A 233 0.38 -2.25 9.93
C ASN A 233 0.12 -1.04 10.82
N SER A 234 0.03 -1.27 12.13
CA SER A 234 -0.25 -0.22 13.12
C SER A 234 0.78 0.91 13.14
N MET A 235 2.07 0.64 12.85
CA MET A 235 3.10 1.68 12.79
C MET A 235 2.93 2.56 11.56
N ASP A 236 2.59 1.98 10.42
CA ASP A 236 2.30 2.73 9.20
C ASP A 236 1.02 3.56 9.35
N ASP A 237 -0.01 3.02 10.02
CA ASP A 237 -1.24 3.76 10.31
C ASP A 237 -0.94 5.00 11.17
N LYS A 238 -0.21 4.84 12.28
CA LYS A 238 0.20 5.97 13.12
C LYS A 238 1.04 7.00 12.36
N PHE A 239 1.97 6.53 11.53
CA PHE A 239 2.82 7.39 10.72
C PHE A 239 2.00 8.20 9.69
N LEU A 240 1.11 7.55 8.96
CA LEU A 240 0.27 8.20 7.95
C LEU A 240 -0.77 9.14 8.58
N THR A 241 -1.34 8.76 9.72
CA THR A 241 -2.23 9.61 10.50
C THR A 241 -1.50 10.87 10.97
N ARG A 242 -0.31 10.73 11.58
CA ARG A 242 0.48 11.88 12.03
C ARG A 242 0.91 12.79 10.87
N MET A 243 1.30 12.20 9.76
CA MET A 243 1.65 12.94 8.56
C MET A 243 0.45 13.71 7.99
N ASN A 244 -0.74 13.08 7.96
CA ASN A 244 -1.96 13.74 7.52
C ASN A 244 -2.31 14.94 8.42
N GLU A 245 -2.22 14.79 9.74
CA GLU A 245 -2.42 15.87 10.71
C GLU A 245 -1.46 17.03 10.44
N ILE A 246 -0.16 16.77 10.28
CA ILE A 246 0.84 17.83 10.01
C ILE A 246 0.51 18.56 8.70
N ILE A 247 0.11 17.84 7.65
CA ILE A 247 -0.28 18.47 6.39
C ILE A 247 -1.56 19.30 6.58
N GLU A 248 -2.56 18.80 7.29
CA GLU A 248 -3.84 19.51 7.53
C GLU A 248 -3.66 20.77 8.37
N GLU A 249 -2.82 20.72 9.40
CA GLU A 249 -2.50 21.89 10.24
C GLU A 249 -1.74 22.98 9.46
N ASN A 250 -1.06 22.61 8.37
CA ASN A 250 -0.16 23.48 7.62
C ASN A 250 -0.58 23.72 6.16
N PHE A 251 -1.83 23.54 5.76
CA PHE A 251 -2.26 23.75 4.38
C PHE A 251 -1.90 25.14 3.84
N SER A 252 -2.07 26.16 4.65
CA SER A 252 -1.79 27.57 4.29
C SER A 252 -0.34 27.99 4.54
N ASN A 253 0.50 27.11 5.08
CA ASN A 253 1.89 27.42 5.34
C ASN A 253 2.72 27.31 4.05
N PRO A 254 3.36 28.40 3.58
CA PRO A 254 4.21 28.36 2.39
C PRO A 254 5.48 27.51 2.59
N GLU A 255 5.90 27.26 3.83
CA GLU A 255 7.06 26.44 4.18
C GLU A 255 6.74 24.93 4.23
N LEU A 256 5.49 24.53 4.01
CA LEU A 256 5.11 23.14 3.95
C LEU A 256 5.84 22.44 2.78
N SER A 257 6.96 21.86 3.10
CA SER A 257 7.88 21.17 2.20
C SER A 257 8.17 19.74 2.69
N VAL A 258 8.87 18.99 1.88
CA VAL A 258 9.32 17.64 2.26
C VAL A 258 10.28 17.70 3.46
N ASP A 259 11.13 18.71 3.52
CA ASP A 259 12.08 18.90 4.63
C ASP A 259 11.34 19.22 5.92
N PHE A 260 10.33 20.09 5.86
CA PHE A 260 9.44 20.38 7.00
C PHE A 260 8.75 19.13 7.52
N LEU A 261 8.20 18.28 6.61
CA LEU A 261 7.57 17.03 7.02
C LEU A 261 8.57 16.04 7.63
N ALA A 262 9.76 15.91 7.05
CA ALA A 262 10.81 15.02 7.53
C ALA A 262 11.23 15.40 8.96
N GLU A 263 11.44 16.71 9.22
CA GLU A 263 11.74 17.24 10.55
C GLU A 263 10.63 16.95 11.56
N LYS A 264 9.38 17.27 11.23
CA LYS A 264 8.21 17.06 12.11
C LYS A 264 7.92 15.59 12.40
N LEU A 265 8.27 14.70 11.48
CA LEU A 265 8.15 13.24 11.63
C LEU A 265 9.40 12.58 12.23
N CYS A 266 10.46 13.36 12.53
CA CYS A 266 11.73 12.87 13.09
C CYS A 266 12.39 11.77 12.24
N ILE A 267 12.33 11.88 10.91
CA ILE A 267 12.96 10.95 9.96
C ILE A 267 13.81 11.71 8.95
N SER A 268 14.79 11.03 8.36
CA SER A 268 15.61 11.64 7.30
C SER A 268 14.76 11.88 6.04
N ARG A 269 15.14 12.89 5.23
CA ARG A 269 14.49 13.15 3.95
C ARG A 269 14.47 11.92 3.05
N SER A 270 15.59 11.20 2.92
CA SER A 270 15.68 9.97 2.14
C SER A 270 14.78 8.87 2.70
N GLY A 271 14.71 8.70 4.02
CA GLY A 271 13.81 7.76 4.67
C GLY A 271 12.33 8.09 4.42
N LEU A 272 11.96 9.39 4.42
CA LEU A 272 10.60 9.83 4.06
C LEU A 272 10.28 9.47 2.61
N PHE A 273 11.21 9.76 1.67
CA PHE A 273 11.04 9.41 0.26
C PHE A 273 10.86 7.91 0.06
N ALA A 274 11.75 7.08 0.61
CA ALA A 274 11.67 5.62 0.50
C ALA A 274 10.36 5.09 1.07
N LYS A 275 9.97 5.53 2.27
CA LYS A 275 8.74 5.08 2.92
C LYS A 275 7.48 5.47 2.14
N ILE A 276 7.35 6.72 1.71
CA ILE A 276 6.20 7.17 0.92
C ILE A 276 6.16 6.50 -0.45
N LYS A 277 7.31 6.36 -1.10
CA LYS A 277 7.40 5.63 -2.37
C LYS A 277 6.92 4.20 -2.23
N THR A 278 7.31 3.52 -1.15
CA THR A 278 6.87 2.15 -0.90
C THR A 278 5.40 2.06 -0.47
N LEU A 279 4.88 2.98 0.35
CA LEU A 279 3.48 2.96 0.79
C LEU A 279 2.51 3.40 -0.31
N ALA A 280 2.79 4.53 -0.97
CA ALA A 280 1.85 5.19 -1.89
C ALA A 280 2.24 5.12 -3.37
N ASN A 281 3.47 4.73 -3.69
CA ASN A 281 4.07 4.73 -5.03
C ASN A 281 4.12 6.12 -5.69
N ILE A 282 4.12 7.18 -4.89
CA ILE A 282 4.25 8.58 -5.30
C ILE A 282 5.34 9.25 -4.48
N THR A 283 5.78 10.42 -4.90
CA THR A 283 6.74 11.24 -4.14
C THR A 283 6.05 11.93 -2.96
N PRO A 284 6.79 12.35 -1.90
CA PRO A 284 6.21 13.13 -0.81
C PRO A 284 5.54 14.43 -1.25
N ASN A 285 6.07 15.12 -2.27
CA ASN A 285 5.45 16.32 -2.84
C ASN A 285 4.09 16.01 -3.49
N GLU A 286 4.04 14.94 -4.28
CA GLU A 286 2.78 14.47 -4.88
C GLU A 286 1.77 14.07 -3.80
N LEU A 287 2.24 13.46 -2.69
CA LEU A 287 1.37 13.09 -1.59
C LEU A 287 0.75 14.32 -0.90
N ILE A 288 1.56 15.36 -0.61
CA ILE A 288 1.03 16.64 -0.10
C ILE A 288 -0.07 17.17 -1.03
N GLN A 289 0.19 17.15 -2.34
CA GLN A 289 -0.78 17.62 -3.33
C GLN A 289 -2.06 16.78 -3.32
N VAL A 290 -1.94 15.45 -3.26
CA VAL A 290 -3.10 14.53 -3.19
C VAL A 290 -3.92 14.78 -1.91
N VAL A 291 -3.28 14.95 -0.75
CA VAL A 291 -3.97 15.24 0.52
C VAL A 291 -4.70 16.59 0.44
N ARG A 292 -4.08 17.63 -0.13
CA ARG A 292 -4.74 18.92 -0.37
C ARG A 292 -5.97 18.78 -1.27
N LEU A 293 -5.86 18.02 -2.36
CA LEU A 293 -6.99 17.80 -3.28
C LEU A 293 -8.11 16.97 -2.65
N LYS A 294 -7.79 16.01 -1.79
CA LYS A 294 -8.79 15.26 -1.02
C LYS A 294 -9.53 16.15 -0.03
N LYS A 295 -8.81 17.03 0.67
CA LYS A 295 -9.45 18.02 1.53
C LYS A 295 -10.37 18.94 0.75
N ALA A 296 -9.93 19.37 -0.45
CA ALA A 296 -10.77 20.14 -1.35
C ALA A 296 -12.05 19.39 -1.72
N ALA A 297 -11.97 18.09 -2.03
CA ALA A 297 -13.13 17.27 -2.35
C ALA A 297 -14.13 17.19 -1.18
N ILE A 298 -13.65 17.10 0.06
CA ILE A 298 -14.49 17.13 1.27
C ILE A 298 -15.21 18.49 1.37
N LEU A 299 -14.47 19.61 1.25
CA LEU A 299 -15.05 20.94 1.31
C LEU A 299 -16.04 21.23 0.17
N LEU A 300 -15.76 20.73 -1.04
CA LEU A 300 -16.67 20.80 -2.18
C LEU A 300 -17.96 20.02 -1.91
N ALA A 301 -17.85 18.84 -1.27
CA ALA A 301 -19.00 18.02 -0.91
C ALA A 301 -19.91 18.70 0.14
N GLU A 302 -19.36 19.52 1.04
CA GLU A 302 -20.11 20.32 2.01
C GLU A 302 -20.89 21.48 1.37
N ASN A 303 -20.50 21.93 0.18
CA ASN A 303 -21.14 22.98 -0.61
C ASN A 303 -21.33 24.32 0.14
N LYS A 304 -20.41 24.62 1.09
CA LYS A 304 -20.46 25.85 1.92
C LYS A 304 -19.63 27.00 1.34
N TYR A 305 -18.63 26.68 0.51
CA TYR A 305 -17.63 27.62 0.00
C TYR A 305 -17.60 27.62 -1.52
N ARG A 306 -17.15 28.72 -2.11
CA ARG A 306 -16.91 28.80 -3.56
C ARG A 306 -15.64 28.03 -3.92
N ILE A 307 -15.57 27.49 -5.14
CA ILE A 307 -14.42 26.73 -5.64
C ILE A 307 -13.10 27.49 -5.49
N ASN A 308 -13.11 28.83 -5.75
CA ASN A 308 -11.92 29.66 -5.59
C ASN A 308 -11.50 29.81 -4.12
N GLU A 309 -12.45 29.92 -3.19
CA GLU A 309 -12.16 29.96 -1.76
C GLU A 309 -11.54 28.66 -1.29
N ILE A 310 -12.12 27.53 -1.69
CA ILE A 310 -11.58 26.20 -1.38
C ILE A 310 -10.14 26.05 -1.91
N CYS A 311 -9.87 26.51 -3.14
CA CYS A 311 -8.53 26.51 -3.71
C CYS A 311 -7.49 27.13 -2.77
N TYR A 312 -7.77 28.33 -2.24
CA TYR A 312 -6.86 29.01 -1.31
C TYR A 312 -6.82 28.34 0.06
N MET A 313 -7.95 27.86 0.59
CA MET A 313 -8.03 27.16 1.87
C MET A 313 -7.17 25.93 1.93
N VAL A 314 -7.03 25.20 0.81
CA VAL A 314 -6.21 23.97 0.73
C VAL A 314 -4.78 24.24 0.23
N GLY A 315 -4.36 25.50 0.17
CA GLY A 315 -2.98 25.90 -0.09
C GLY A 315 -2.57 25.92 -1.57
N PHE A 316 -3.52 26.07 -2.50
CA PHE A 316 -3.21 26.38 -3.90
C PHE A 316 -3.30 27.89 -4.13
N ASN A 317 -2.33 28.44 -4.86
CA ASN A 317 -2.28 29.88 -5.15
C ASN A 317 -2.95 30.25 -6.49
N ASN A 318 -3.34 29.27 -7.31
CA ASN A 318 -3.92 29.51 -8.63
C ASN A 318 -5.11 28.57 -8.89
N PRO A 319 -6.34 29.13 -9.03
CA PRO A 319 -7.55 28.35 -9.28
C PRO A 319 -7.53 27.52 -10.57
N SER A 320 -6.88 28.03 -11.63
CA SER A 320 -6.77 27.28 -12.89
C SER A 320 -5.85 26.09 -12.74
N TYR A 321 -4.73 26.23 -12.05
CA TYR A 321 -3.83 25.12 -11.74
C TYR A 321 -4.49 24.10 -10.79
N PHE A 322 -5.17 24.58 -9.76
CA PHE A 322 -5.97 23.72 -8.85
C PHE A 322 -6.98 22.87 -9.63
N SER A 323 -7.77 23.49 -10.53
CA SER A 323 -8.77 22.78 -11.32
C SER A 323 -8.16 21.71 -12.25
N LYS A 324 -6.99 21.99 -12.87
CA LYS A 324 -6.25 21.01 -13.65
C LYS A 324 -5.73 19.85 -12.81
N CYS A 325 -5.17 20.14 -11.63
CA CYS A 325 -4.68 19.12 -10.70
C CYS A 325 -5.83 18.24 -10.20
N PHE A 326 -6.96 18.85 -9.84
CA PHE A 326 -8.14 18.12 -9.37
C PHE A 326 -8.69 17.21 -10.48
N GLN A 327 -8.81 17.71 -11.72
CA GLN A 327 -9.26 16.92 -12.85
C GLN A 327 -8.29 15.78 -13.19
N LYS A 328 -6.97 16.04 -13.17
CA LYS A 328 -5.95 15.01 -13.38
C LYS A 328 -6.04 13.90 -12.31
N GLN A 329 -6.29 14.28 -11.05
CA GLN A 329 -6.33 13.36 -9.93
C GLN A 329 -7.59 12.50 -9.89
N PHE A 330 -8.76 13.11 -10.11
CA PHE A 330 -10.07 12.47 -9.90
C PHE A 330 -10.89 12.26 -11.18
N GLY A 331 -10.35 12.65 -12.34
CA GLY A 331 -11.00 12.45 -13.63
C GLY A 331 -12.11 13.45 -13.97
N MET A 332 -12.50 14.35 -13.04
CA MET A 332 -13.58 15.34 -13.20
C MET A 332 -13.18 16.69 -12.65
N LYS A 333 -13.78 17.76 -13.15
CA LYS A 333 -13.53 19.11 -12.64
C LYS A 333 -14.20 19.34 -11.28
N PRO A 334 -13.69 20.29 -10.44
CA PRO A 334 -14.32 20.61 -9.15
C PRO A 334 -15.80 20.95 -9.25
N GLY A 335 -16.23 21.67 -10.30
CA GLY A 335 -17.64 22.02 -10.54
C GLY A 335 -18.51 20.81 -10.89
N GLU A 336 -17.99 19.88 -11.67
CA GLU A 336 -18.69 18.63 -12.00
C GLU A 336 -18.85 17.73 -10.77
N PHE A 337 -17.84 17.70 -9.90
CA PHE A 337 -17.87 16.96 -8.62
C PHE A 337 -18.98 17.46 -7.68
N VAL A 338 -19.22 18.79 -7.62
CA VAL A 338 -20.33 19.36 -6.83
C VAL A 338 -21.70 19.02 -7.44
N ASN A 339 -21.82 19.06 -8.77
CA ASN A 339 -23.10 18.84 -9.45
C ASN A 339 -23.50 17.34 -9.45
N GLY A 340 -22.54 16.41 -9.61
CA GLY A 340 -22.83 14.98 -9.60
C GLY A 340 -23.36 14.45 -8.24
N LYS A 341 -23.11 15.16 -7.13
CA LYS A 341 -23.69 14.86 -5.81
C LYS A 341 -25.09 15.43 -5.57
N ARG A 342 -25.59 16.26 -6.48
CA ARG A 342 -26.96 16.81 -6.40
C ARG A 342 -28.01 15.90 -7.05
N GLU A 343 -27.54 14.90 -7.82
CA GLU A 343 -28.41 13.96 -8.55
C GLU A 343 -28.52 12.59 -7.86
N GLU A 344 -27.78 12.33 -6.76
CA GLU A 344 -27.94 11.19 -5.85
C GLU A 344 -28.68 11.63 -4.55
#